data_d1f2bfcce1777cfe37540d3f8acb7b04
#
_entry.id   d1f2bfcce1777cfe37540d3f8acb7b04
#
_cell.length_a   1.000
_cell.length_b   1.000
_cell.length_c   1.000
_cell.angle_alpha   90.00
_cell.angle_beta   90.00
_cell.angle_gamma   90.00
#
_symmetry.space_group_name_H-M   'P 1'
#
loop_
_entity.id
_entity.type
_entity.pdbx_description
1 polymer ?
#
loop_
_entity_poly.entity_id
_entity_poly.type
_entity_poly.pdbx_seq_one_letter_code
_entity_poly.pdbx_strand_id
1 'polypeptide(L)'
;DGFISEINNTYHTHTYFINQKTTPEQKDSIFEAMEQDSLIITLVAGGVNQTKKVNYGLTKEKLETIAQVQELNKSNILVLFANPYTLESLDSLDKSDALIVSYQNLSEFHHATAQAILGKKWFKGHLPISGSKKYPLSSGITELIQKQDLSSYEQVIESGMRVECFEKIDSIINEGLKQKAY
;
A
#
# COMPACT_ATOMS: atom_id res chain seq x y z
N ASP A 1 15.32 0.42 4.13
CA ASP A 1 14.08 -0.05 3.52
C ASP A 1 13.37 1.14 2.89
N GLY A 2 13.07 1.05 1.60
CA GLY A 2 12.51 2.17 0.83
C GLY A 2 11.17 2.66 1.35
N PHE A 3 10.34 1.79 1.95
CA PHE A 3 9.06 2.17 2.57
C PHE A 3 9.28 3.09 3.78
N ILE A 4 10.08 2.63 4.74
CA ILE A 4 10.33 3.38 5.98
C ILE A 4 10.97 4.73 5.69
N SER A 5 11.94 4.77 4.77
CA SER A 5 12.59 6.02 4.35
C SER A 5 11.60 7.01 3.76
N GLU A 6 10.69 6.55 2.88
CA GLU A 6 9.70 7.42 2.24
C GLU A 6 8.70 7.98 3.26
N ILE A 7 8.21 7.16 4.20
CA ILE A 7 7.32 7.62 5.27
C ILE A 7 8.03 8.62 6.18
N ASN A 8 9.27 8.34 6.60
CA ASN A 8 10.04 9.20 7.50
C ASN A 8 10.40 10.56 6.88
N ASN A 9 10.42 10.69 5.56
CA ASN A 9 10.57 11.98 4.91
C ASN A 9 9.38 12.93 5.16
N THR A 10 8.23 12.39 5.54
CA THR A 10 7.00 13.17 5.73
C THR A 10 6.53 13.18 7.19
N TYR A 11 6.66 12.05 7.89
CA TYR A 11 6.21 11.87 9.26
C TYR A 11 7.33 11.31 10.13
N HIS A 12 7.38 11.73 11.40
CA HIS A 12 8.20 11.07 12.39
C HIS A 12 7.52 9.77 12.83
N THR A 13 8.22 8.62 12.70
CA THR A 13 7.64 7.31 13.02
C THR A 13 8.52 6.50 13.94
N HIS A 14 7.91 5.69 14.80
CA HIS A 14 8.57 4.59 15.47
C HIS A 14 8.54 3.35 14.56
N THR A 15 9.65 2.63 14.48
CA THR A 15 9.75 1.43 13.64
C THR A 15 10.13 0.24 14.50
N TYR A 16 9.29 -0.80 14.44
CA TYR A 16 9.49 -2.04 15.20
C TYR A 16 9.68 -3.21 14.22
N PHE A 17 10.54 -4.15 14.59
CA PHE A 17 10.80 -5.35 13.82
C PHE A 17 10.51 -6.58 14.65
N ILE A 18 9.55 -7.39 14.21
CA ILE A 18 9.21 -8.68 14.82
C ILE A 18 9.56 -9.79 13.83
N ASN A 19 10.38 -10.72 14.28
CA ASN A 19 10.83 -11.86 13.49
C ASN A 19 10.99 -13.11 14.38
N GLN A 20 11.39 -14.23 13.81
CA GLN A 20 11.54 -15.52 14.50
C GLN A 20 12.55 -15.51 15.65
N LYS A 21 13.43 -14.49 15.76
CA LYS A 21 14.41 -14.35 16.84
C LYS A 21 13.92 -13.43 17.95
N THR A 22 12.78 -12.77 17.77
CA THR A 22 12.21 -11.86 18.78
C THR A 22 11.67 -12.70 19.93
N THR A 23 12.17 -12.47 21.14
CA THR A 23 11.71 -13.19 22.32
C THR A 23 10.31 -12.73 22.74
N PRO A 24 9.57 -13.51 23.55
CA PRO A 24 8.27 -13.08 24.08
C PRO A 24 8.36 -11.75 24.81
N GLU A 25 9.36 -11.55 25.68
CA GLU A 25 9.55 -10.33 26.45
C GLU A 25 9.83 -9.12 25.55
N GLN A 26 10.61 -9.31 24.48
CA GLN A 26 10.85 -8.26 23.49
C GLN A 26 9.57 -7.92 22.74
N LYS A 27 8.75 -8.94 22.43
CA LYS A 27 7.49 -8.75 21.74
C LYS A 27 6.50 -7.98 22.60
N ASP A 28 6.39 -8.32 23.88
CA ASP A 28 5.54 -7.61 24.84
C ASP A 28 5.96 -6.13 24.97
N SER A 29 7.26 -5.86 25.11
CA SER A 29 7.77 -4.47 25.14
C SER A 29 7.47 -3.69 23.85
N ILE A 30 7.50 -4.33 22.68
CA ILE A 30 7.12 -3.72 21.41
C ILE A 30 5.63 -3.38 21.41
N PHE A 31 4.76 -4.28 21.86
CA PHE A 31 3.33 -4.02 21.92
C PHE A 31 2.97 -2.91 22.91
N GLU A 32 3.60 -2.89 24.09
CA GLU A 32 3.46 -1.77 25.05
C GLU A 32 3.84 -0.42 24.42
N ALA A 33 4.94 -0.40 23.63
CA ALA A 33 5.35 0.82 22.94
C ALA A 33 4.34 1.23 21.87
N MET A 34 3.79 0.28 21.09
CA MET A 34 2.78 0.53 20.08
C MET A 34 1.47 1.09 20.66
N GLU A 35 1.15 0.85 21.92
CA GLU A 35 -0.03 1.42 22.58
C GLU A 35 0.01 2.97 22.64
N GLN A 36 1.17 3.57 22.50
CA GLN A 36 1.33 5.03 22.47
C GLN A 36 1.11 5.62 21.08
N ASP A 37 1.09 4.79 20.03
CA ASP A 37 0.92 5.24 18.65
C ASP A 37 -0.56 5.44 18.29
N SER A 38 -0.85 6.43 17.45
CA SER A 38 -2.22 6.73 16.99
C SER A 38 -2.61 5.88 15.78
N LEU A 39 -1.62 5.55 14.94
CA LEU A 39 -1.78 4.76 13.71
C LEU A 39 -0.65 3.75 13.63
N ILE A 40 -0.99 2.51 13.35
CA ILE A 40 -0.04 1.43 13.13
C ILE A 40 -0.10 1.00 11.66
N ILE A 41 1.03 1.01 10.97
CA ILE A 41 1.16 0.45 9.63
C ILE A 41 1.93 -0.86 9.75
N THR A 42 1.24 -1.97 9.57
CA THR A 42 1.82 -3.31 9.67
C THR A 42 2.27 -3.80 8.29
N LEU A 43 3.59 -3.92 8.10
CA LEU A 43 4.17 -4.43 6.86
C LEU A 43 4.44 -5.93 6.99
N VAL A 44 3.85 -6.73 6.14
CA VAL A 44 4.01 -8.18 6.14
C VAL A 44 4.61 -8.66 4.82
N ALA A 45 5.83 -9.18 4.89
CA ALA A 45 6.49 -9.77 3.74
C ALA A 45 6.16 -11.26 3.64
N GLY A 46 5.69 -11.69 2.47
CA GLY A 46 5.64 -13.09 2.06
C GLY A 46 7.00 -13.59 1.64
N GLY A 47 7.12 -14.89 1.40
CA GLY A 47 8.34 -15.48 0.84
C GLY A 47 8.36 -15.37 -0.68
N VAL A 48 9.53 -15.02 -1.24
CA VAL A 48 9.76 -15.12 -2.68
C VAL A 48 9.77 -16.59 -3.06
N ASN A 49 9.05 -16.96 -4.11
CA ASN A 49 8.92 -18.35 -4.59
C ASN A 49 8.33 -19.36 -3.58
N GLN A 50 7.63 -18.89 -2.56
CA GLN A 50 6.94 -19.76 -1.61
C GLN A 50 5.65 -20.33 -2.22
N THR A 51 5.38 -21.61 -1.90
CA THR A 51 4.23 -22.34 -2.43
C THR A 51 3.01 -22.25 -1.49
N LYS A 52 1.85 -22.71 -1.97
CA LYS A 52 0.64 -22.85 -1.15
C LYS A 52 0.85 -23.70 0.11
N LYS A 53 1.74 -24.72 0.06
CA LYS A 53 2.03 -25.60 1.22
C LYS A 53 2.53 -24.85 2.46
N VAL A 54 3.21 -23.74 2.26
CA VAL A 54 3.74 -22.85 3.31
C VAL A 54 3.02 -21.49 3.32
N ASN A 55 1.80 -21.46 2.81
CA ASN A 55 0.96 -20.28 2.75
C ASN A 55 1.70 -19.07 2.15
N TYR A 56 2.46 -19.30 1.07
CA TYR A 56 3.23 -18.25 0.37
C TYR A 56 4.15 -17.43 1.30
N GLY A 57 4.62 -18.05 2.41
CA GLY A 57 5.50 -17.42 3.39
C GLY A 57 4.78 -16.60 4.48
N LEU A 58 3.46 -16.64 4.51
CA LEU A 58 2.67 -16.09 5.61
C LEU A 58 2.50 -17.18 6.68
N THR A 59 3.50 -17.28 7.57
CA THR A 59 3.54 -18.33 8.61
C THR A 59 2.49 -18.10 9.69
N LYS A 60 2.25 -19.12 10.52
CA LYS A 60 1.31 -19.05 11.63
C LYS A 60 1.72 -17.94 12.62
N GLU A 61 3.01 -17.81 12.92
CA GLU A 61 3.52 -16.78 13.83
C GLU A 61 3.26 -15.37 13.27
N LYS A 62 3.37 -15.18 11.96
CA LYS A 62 3.02 -13.89 11.31
C LYS A 62 1.54 -13.59 11.45
N LEU A 63 0.67 -14.58 11.23
CA LEU A 63 -0.77 -14.42 11.40
C LEU A 63 -1.13 -14.09 12.85
N GLU A 64 -0.56 -14.77 13.82
CA GLU A 64 -0.73 -14.49 15.24
C GLU A 64 -0.25 -13.07 15.60
N THR A 65 0.88 -12.63 15.04
CA THR A 65 1.39 -11.28 15.25
C THR A 65 0.46 -10.23 14.66
N ILE A 66 -0.07 -10.44 13.46
CA ILE A 66 -1.07 -9.55 12.84
C ILE A 66 -2.30 -9.44 13.74
N ALA A 67 -2.84 -10.57 14.22
CA ALA A 67 -3.99 -10.57 15.11
C ALA A 67 -3.73 -9.78 16.40
N GLN A 68 -2.57 -9.98 17.03
CA GLN A 68 -2.18 -9.27 18.26
C GLN A 68 -2.05 -7.75 18.05
N VAL A 69 -1.45 -7.32 16.94
CA VAL A 69 -1.39 -5.87 16.59
C VAL A 69 -2.80 -5.29 16.45
N GLN A 70 -3.71 -6.02 15.84
CA GLN A 70 -5.10 -5.55 15.65
C GLN A 70 -5.91 -5.53 16.95
N GLU A 71 -5.54 -6.34 17.94
CA GLU A 71 -6.14 -6.32 19.28
C GLU A 71 -5.78 -5.07 20.09
N LEU A 72 -4.76 -4.30 19.70
CA LEU A 72 -4.43 -3.01 20.33
C LEU A 72 -5.50 -1.94 20.12
N ASN A 73 -6.50 -2.18 19.26
CA ASN A 73 -7.59 -1.26 18.95
C ASN A 73 -7.13 0.15 18.51
N LYS A 74 -6.01 0.21 17.81
CA LYS A 74 -5.49 1.42 17.16
C LYS A 74 -5.90 1.45 15.70
N SER A 75 -5.97 2.64 15.11
CA SER A 75 -6.09 2.76 13.66
C SER A 75 -4.95 1.98 12.98
N ASN A 76 -5.30 1.16 11.99
CA ASN A 76 -4.41 0.11 11.52
C ASN A 76 -4.52 -0.09 10.00
N ILE A 77 -3.38 0.01 9.33
CA ILE A 77 -3.23 -0.30 7.92
C ILE A 77 -2.38 -1.58 7.79
N LEU A 78 -2.94 -2.61 7.19
CA LEU A 78 -2.21 -3.84 6.88
C LEU A 78 -1.70 -3.80 5.44
N VAL A 79 -0.39 -3.92 5.26
CA VAL A 79 0.27 -3.95 3.94
C VAL A 79 0.87 -5.32 3.70
N LEU A 80 0.45 -5.99 2.63
CA LEU A 80 0.92 -7.31 2.24
C LEU A 80 1.86 -7.22 1.04
N PHE A 81 3.15 -7.42 1.26
CA PHE A 81 4.14 -7.71 0.23
C PHE A 81 4.21 -9.22 0.00
N ALA A 82 3.11 -9.80 -0.45
CA ALA A 82 2.92 -11.25 -0.55
C ALA A 82 2.00 -11.60 -1.71
N ASN A 83 2.00 -12.89 -2.07
CA ASN A 83 1.07 -13.40 -3.06
C ASN A 83 -0.39 -13.20 -2.58
N PRO A 84 -1.30 -12.67 -3.40
CA PRO A 84 -2.68 -12.37 -3.00
C PRO A 84 -3.50 -13.59 -2.56
N TYR A 85 -3.09 -14.81 -2.88
CA TYR A 85 -3.71 -16.02 -2.30
C TYR A 85 -3.53 -16.15 -0.78
N THR A 86 -2.62 -15.38 -0.16
CA THR A 86 -2.50 -15.32 1.31
C THR A 86 -3.73 -14.69 1.98
N LEU A 87 -4.54 -13.96 1.23
CA LEU A 87 -5.79 -13.34 1.72
C LEU A 87 -6.78 -14.37 2.28
N GLU A 88 -6.78 -15.61 1.76
CA GLU A 88 -7.61 -16.69 2.30
C GLU A 88 -7.35 -16.94 3.80
N SER A 89 -6.07 -16.82 4.22
CA SER A 89 -5.67 -17.00 5.62
C SER A 89 -6.01 -15.80 6.51
N LEU A 90 -6.34 -14.66 5.92
CA LEU A 90 -6.67 -13.43 6.62
C LEU A 90 -8.16 -13.17 6.74
N ASP A 91 -9.02 -13.89 6.01
CA ASP A 91 -10.47 -13.64 5.95
C ASP A 91 -11.14 -13.49 7.33
N SER A 92 -10.73 -14.29 8.31
CA SER A 92 -11.28 -14.27 9.67
C SER A 92 -10.44 -13.46 10.66
N LEU A 93 -9.23 -13.06 10.29
CA LEU A 93 -8.27 -12.40 11.18
C LEU A 93 -8.17 -10.91 10.88
N ASP A 94 -8.40 -10.49 9.62
CA ASP A 94 -8.22 -9.11 9.22
C ASP A 94 -9.33 -8.20 9.76
N LYS A 95 -8.95 -7.36 10.71
CA LYS A 95 -9.72 -6.29 11.33
C LYS A 95 -9.09 -4.92 11.06
N SER A 96 -8.18 -4.82 10.09
CA SER A 96 -7.55 -3.54 9.74
C SER A 96 -8.56 -2.57 9.13
N ASP A 97 -8.36 -1.27 9.37
CA ASP A 97 -9.16 -0.20 8.75
C ASP A 97 -8.90 -0.13 7.24
N ALA A 98 -7.69 -0.49 6.83
CA ALA A 98 -7.33 -0.62 5.42
C ALA A 98 -6.39 -1.79 5.19
N LEU A 99 -6.61 -2.51 4.07
CA LEU A 99 -5.75 -3.58 3.58
C LEU A 99 -5.19 -3.22 2.22
N ILE A 100 -3.87 -3.24 2.10
CA ILE A 100 -3.15 -2.97 0.86
C ILE A 100 -2.40 -4.22 0.42
N VAL A 101 -2.65 -4.69 -0.81
CA VAL A 101 -1.92 -5.82 -1.40
C VAL A 101 -0.93 -5.29 -2.41
N SER A 102 0.35 -5.37 -2.09
CA SER A 102 1.45 -4.88 -2.91
C SER A 102 2.25 -5.99 -3.60
N TYR A 103 1.75 -7.20 -3.62
CA TYR A 103 2.19 -8.40 -4.35
C TYR A 103 3.62 -8.87 -4.07
N GLN A 104 4.63 -8.01 -4.17
CA GLN A 104 6.03 -8.42 -4.16
C GLN A 104 6.83 -7.65 -3.10
N ASN A 105 7.75 -8.36 -2.45
CA ASN A 105 8.67 -7.80 -1.48
C ASN A 105 9.94 -7.28 -2.18
N LEU A 106 9.79 -6.23 -3.00
CA LEU A 106 10.85 -5.56 -3.73
C LEU A 106 10.86 -4.06 -3.42
N SER A 107 12.02 -3.43 -3.54
CA SER A 107 12.23 -2.02 -3.20
C SER A 107 11.26 -1.08 -3.91
N GLU A 108 11.00 -1.32 -5.19
CA GLU A 108 10.11 -0.52 -6.04
C GLU A 108 8.66 -0.56 -5.54
N PHE A 109 8.22 -1.74 -5.09
CA PHE A 109 6.89 -1.92 -4.50
C PHE A 109 6.78 -1.25 -3.14
N HIS A 110 7.83 -1.33 -2.32
CA HIS A 110 7.91 -0.63 -1.04
C HIS A 110 7.76 0.87 -1.21
N HIS A 111 8.54 1.45 -2.12
CA HIS A 111 8.51 2.88 -2.41
C HIS A 111 7.16 3.32 -2.98
N ALA A 112 6.64 2.61 -3.99
CA ALA A 112 5.35 2.92 -4.60
C ALA A 112 4.18 2.85 -3.59
N THR A 113 4.20 1.84 -2.71
CA THR A 113 3.17 1.68 -1.67
C THR A 113 3.23 2.79 -0.63
N ALA A 114 4.44 3.18 -0.19
CA ALA A 114 4.61 4.32 0.71
C ALA A 114 4.09 5.61 0.10
N GLN A 115 4.41 5.89 -1.16
CA GLN A 115 3.91 7.06 -1.89
C GLN A 115 2.38 7.06 -2.02
N ALA A 116 1.76 5.88 -2.22
CA ALA A 116 0.31 5.78 -2.29
C ALA A 116 -0.35 6.04 -0.92
N ILE A 117 0.22 5.54 0.18
CA ILE A 117 -0.26 5.82 1.55
C ILE A 117 -0.13 7.31 1.87
N LEU A 118 0.95 7.96 1.42
CA LEU A 118 1.17 9.40 1.59
C LEU A 118 0.31 10.27 0.66
N GLY A 119 -0.54 9.68 -0.17
CA GLY A 119 -1.38 10.41 -1.12
C GLY A 119 -0.63 11.00 -2.31
N LYS A 120 0.66 10.66 -2.50
CA LYS A 120 1.48 11.10 -3.62
C LYS A 120 1.18 10.30 -4.90
N LYS A 121 0.61 9.13 -4.77
CA LYS A 121 0.16 8.25 -5.87
C LYS A 121 -1.21 7.69 -5.57
N TRP A 122 -1.91 7.29 -6.61
CA TRP A 122 -3.26 6.77 -6.51
C TRP A 122 -3.28 5.25 -6.47
N PHE A 123 -4.16 4.70 -5.63
CA PHE A 123 -4.51 3.29 -5.70
C PHE A 123 -5.43 3.08 -6.92
N LYS A 124 -4.97 2.35 -7.93
CA LYS A 124 -5.74 2.05 -9.16
C LYS A 124 -5.89 0.55 -9.40
N GLY A 125 -5.32 -0.26 -8.49
CA GLY A 125 -5.25 -1.70 -8.65
C GLY A 125 -6.54 -2.40 -8.27
N HIS A 126 -6.85 -3.45 -9.03
CA HIS A 126 -7.86 -4.44 -8.68
C HIS A 126 -7.22 -5.80 -8.59
N LEU A 127 -7.73 -6.67 -7.72
CA LEU A 127 -7.23 -8.04 -7.63
C LEU A 127 -7.47 -8.78 -8.96
N PRO A 128 -6.41 -9.31 -9.60
CA PRO A 128 -6.54 -10.07 -10.84
C PRO A 128 -7.03 -11.49 -10.64
N ILE A 129 -7.25 -11.89 -9.40
CA ILE A 129 -7.69 -13.20 -8.96
C ILE A 129 -8.68 -13.07 -7.80
N SER A 130 -9.41 -14.13 -7.50
CA SER A 130 -10.11 -14.25 -6.21
C SER A 130 -9.11 -14.64 -5.13
N GLY A 131 -8.75 -13.68 -4.27
CA GLY A 131 -7.82 -13.92 -3.15
C GLY A 131 -8.48 -14.70 -2.01
N SER A 132 -9.79 -14.47 -1.79
CA SER A 132 -10.61 -15.15 -0.80
C SER A 132 -12.10 -14.90 -1.06
N LYS A 133 -12.96 -15.38 -0.17
CA LYS A 133 -14.41 -15.06 -0.23
C LYS A 133 -14.68 -13.57 0.06
N LYS A 134 -13.94 -12.98 0.98
CA LYS A 134 -14.03 -11.55 1.34
C LYS A 134 -13.46 -10.65 0.24
N TYR A 135 -12.46 -11.14 -0.50
CA TYR A 135 -11.76 -10.42 -1.54
C TYR A 135 -11.83 -11.17 -2.88
N PRO A 136 -12.98 -11.14 -3.57
CA PRO A 136 -13.18 -11.80 -4.86
C PRO A 136 -12.38 -11.11 -5.99
N LEU A 137 -12.39 -11.71 -7.18
CA LEU A 137 -11.83 -11.12 -8.39
C LEU A 137 -12.34 -9.68 -8.57
N SER A 138 -11.46 -8.80 -8.99
CA SER A 138 -11.71 -7.37 -9.18
C SER A 138 -11.95 -6.55 -7.89
N SER A 139 -11.72 -7.12 -6.71
CA SER A 139 -11.71 -6.32 -5.48
C SER A 139 -10.66 -5.21 -5.56
N GLY A 140 -11.04 -4.00 -5.19
CA GLY A 140 -10.17 -2.82 -5.13
C GLY A 140 -11.03 -1.56 -4.93
N ILE A 141 -10.47 -0.57 -4.26
CA ILE A 141 -11.10 0.71 -4.02
C ILE A 141 -10.40 1.75 -4.90
N THR A 142 -11.11 2.24 -5.90
CA THR A 142 -10.61 3.28 -6.82
C THR A 142 -11.37 4.60 -6.70
N GLU A 143 -12.47 4.61 -5.95
CA GLU A 143 -13.40 5.74 -5.90
C GLU A 143 -13.04 6.82 -4.86
N LEU A 144 -12.06 6.57 -3.98
CA LEU A 144 -11.64 7.52 -2.94
C LEU A 144 -10.84 8.71 -3.47
N ILE A 145 -10.76 8.84 -4.77
CA ILE A 145 -10.07 9.98 -5.38
C ILE A 145 -11.08 11.11 -5.53
N GLN A 146 -11.32 11.82 -4.44
CA GLN A 146 -11.82 13.17 -4.58
C GLN A 146 -10.81 13.95 -5.43
N LYS A 147 -11.34 14.55 -6.51
CA LYS A 147 -10.66 15.47 -7.41
C LYS A 147 -9.56 16.26 -6.71
N GLN A 148 -8.36 15.71 -6.58
CA GLN A 148 -7.19 16.56 -6.54
C GLN A 148 -7.10 17.17 -7.94
N ASP A 149 -7.01 18.47 -7.98
CA ASP A 149 -6.93 19.24 -9.19
C ASP A 149 -5.95 18.59 -10.17
N LEU A 150 -6.46 18.09 -11.30
CA LEU A 150 -5.67 17.48 -12.37
C LEU A 150 -4.73 18.51 -13.05
N SER A 151 -4.66 19.71 -12.49
CA SER A 151 -3.92 20.85 -13.02
C SER A 151 -2.45 20.93 -12.60
N SER A 152 -1.91 19.99 -11.83
CA SER A 152 -0.51 20.11 -11.46
C SER A 152 0.40 19.57 -12.57
N TYR A 153 1.23 20.45 -13.12
CA TYR A 153 2.31 20.12 -14.05
C TYR A 153 3.22 18.97 -13.56
N GLU A 154 3.29 18.76 -12.24
CA GLU A 154 4.02 17.66 -11.61
C GLU A 154 3.53 16.27 -12.04
N GLN A 155 2.21 16.07 -12.15
CA GLN A 155 1.62 14.80 -12.60
C GLN A 155 1.93 14.51 -14.08
N VAL A 156 2.06 15.56 -14.88
CA VAL A 156 2.44 15.46 -16.28
C VAL A 156 3.89 14.99 -16.42
N ILE A 157 4.79 15.55 -15.62
CA ILE A 157 6.21 15.18 -15.59
C ILE A 157 6.37 13.73 -15.10
N GLU A 158 5.65 13.32 -14.06
CA GLU A 158 5.66 11.93 -13.55
C GLU A 158 5.15 10.91 -14.57
N SER A 159 4.27 11.31 -15.48
CA SER A 159 3.79 10.44 -16.57
C SER A 159 4.84 10.26 -17.69
N GLY A 160 5.99 10.93 -17.61
CA GLY A 160 7.03 10.91 -18.63
C GLY A 160 6.73 11.81 -19.83
N MET A 161 5.66 12.61 -19.78
CA MET A 161 5.36 13.60 -20.82
C MET A 161 6.11 14.92 -20.56
N ARG A 162 6.52 15.57 -21.62
CA ARG A 162 7.15 16.90 -21.53
C ARG A 162 6.08 17.99 -21.54
N VAL A 163 6.18 18.93 -20.63
CA VAL A 163 5.22 20.04 -20.48
C VAL A 163 5.06 20.84 -21.77
N GLU A 164 6.14 21.03 -22.52
CA GLU A 164 6.13 21.76 -23.81
C GLU A 164 5.23 21.11 -24.88
N CYS A 165 4.91 19.82 -24.71
CA CYS A 165 3.95 19.14 -25.60
C CYS A 165 2.53 19.66 -25.41
N PHE A 166 2.16 20.07 -24.19
CA PHE A 166 0.84 20.61 -23.89
C PHE A 166 0.66 22.02 -24.44
N GLU A 167 1.69 22.87 -24.38
CA GLU A 167 1.67 24.20 -24.98
C GLU A 167 1.39 24.13 -26.49
N LYS A 168 1.94 23.12 -27.17
CA LYS A 168 1.64 22.86 -28.58
C LYS A 168 0.19 22.41 -28.80
N ILE A 169 -0.35 21.57 -27.93
CA ILE A 169 -1.74 21.12 -27.99
C ILE A 169 -2.68 22.31 -27.81
N ASP A 170 -2.43 23.14 -26.79
CA ASP A 170 -3.19 24.35 -26.53
C ASP A 170 -3.15 25.33 -27.71
N SER A 171 -1.99 25.48 -28.33
CA SER A 171 -1.82 26.31 -29.55
C SER A 171 -2.68 25.77 -30.69
N ILE A 172 -2.66 24.46 -30.94
CA ILE A 172 -3.47 23.82 -32.03
C ILE A 172 -4.96 23.97 -31.74
N ILE A 173 -5.39 23.74 -30.50
CA ILE A 173 -6.79 23.89 -30.10
C ILE A 173 -7.25 25.34 -30.29
N ASN A 174 -6.47 26.31 -29.81
CA ASN A 174 -6.80 27.72 -29.94
C ASN A 174 -6.86 28.17 -31.40
N GLU A 175 -5.99 27.64 -32.27
CA GLU A 175 -6.02 27.95 -33.70
C GLU A 175 -7.29 27.34 -34.35
N GLY A 176 -7.63 26.09 -34.00
CA GLY A 176 -8.85 25.44 -34.49
C GLY A 176 -10.13 26.16 -34.06
N LEU A 177 -10.17 26.65 -32.80
CA LEU A 177 -11.30 27.46 -32.30
C LEU A 177 -11.42 28.80 -33.06
N LYS A 178 -10.29 29.50 -33.33
CA LYS A 178 -10.29 30.76 -34.15
C LYS A 178 -10.82 30.50 -35.55
N GLN A 179 -10.46 29.38 -36.15
CA GLN A 179 -10.87 29.04 -37.50
C GLN A 179 -12.27 28.41 -37.56
N LYS A 180 -12.94 28.22 -36.39
CA LYS A 180 -14.25 27.53 -36.29
C LYS A 180 -14.21 26.13 -36.89
N ALA A 181 -13.09 25.42 -36.71
CA ALA A 181 -12.87 24.09 -37.25
C ALA A 181 -13.50 22.97 -36.38
N TYR A 182 -14.05 23.33 -35.22
CA TYR A 182 -14.75 22.44 -34.29
C TYR A 182 -16.13 23.00 -34.01
#